data_3ef40bfd40c95af54b2cbc5c338a3e00
#
_entry.id   3ef40bfd40c95af54b2cbc5c338a3e00
#
_cell.length_a   1.000
_cell.length_b   1.000
_cell.length_c   1.000
_cell.angle_alpha   90.00
_cell.angle_beta   90.00
_cell.angle_gamma   90.00
#
_symmetry.space_group_name_H-M   'P 1'
#
loop_
_entity.id
_entity.type
_entity.pdbx_description
1 polymer ?
#
loop_
_entity_poly.entity_id
_entity_poly.type
_entity_poly.pdbx_seq_one_letter_code
_entity_poly.pdbx_strand_id
1 'polypeptide(L)'
;MEIDNLWVFDNETKIISNLNSFAIPVLKQNFENMKFQKGTTITNLKSRLTGTIFPTIYVHEMRCTEKGKTIDGQTINAVADTYQVDVIVNTQQSDAKKILAIVASVFKRMRFEVISMPEFDSEEKIYRSTARFSRLIAANDRLLDQ
;
A
#
# COMPACT_ATOMS: atom_id res chain seq x y z
N MET A 1 17.51 -22.10 -10.42
CA MET A 1 16.16 -22.72 -10.52
C MET A 1 15.12 -21.62 -10.53
N GLU A 2 14.27 -21.62 -11.54
CA GLU A 2 13.17 -20.67 -11.57
C GLU A 2 12.05 -21.15 -10.65
N ILE A 3 11.43 -20.19 -9.99
CA ILE A 3 10.29 -20.47 -9.12
C ILE A 3 9.03 -20.09 -9.90
N ASP A 4 8.13 -21.06 -10.08
CA ASP A 4 6.89 -20.84 -10.82
C ASP A 4 6.02 -19.82 -10.12
N ASN A 5 5.46 -18.89 -10.90
CA ASN A 5 4.52 -17.88 -10.42
C ASN A 5 5.08 -16.96 -9.31
N LEU A 6 6.40 -16.78 -9.25
CA LEU A 6 7.03 -15.94 -8.24
C LEU A 6 6.48 -14.51 -8.27
N TRP A 7 6.10 -14.01 -9.45
CA TRP A 7 5.57 -12.66 -9.62
C TRP A 7 4.36 -12.37 -8.71
N VAL A 8 3.55 -13.40 -8.43
CA VAL A 8 2.37 -13.24 -7.55
C VAL A 8 2.81 -12.86 -6.14
N PHE A 9 3.88 -13.47 -5.67
CA PHE A 9 4.38 -13.27 -4.31
C PHE A 9 5.24 -12.01 -4.18
N ASP A 10 5.65 -11.41 -5.30
CA ASP A 10 6.47 -10.20 -5.31
C ASP A 10 5.64 -8.91 -5.45
N ASN A 11 4.33 -9.01 -5.64
CA ASN A 11 3.48 -7.83 -5.88
C ASN A 11 3.52 -6.83 -4.72
N GLU A 12 3.44 -7.32 -3.48
CA GLU A 12 3.50 -6.44 -2.30
C GLU A 12 4.81 -5.65 -2.27
N THR A 13 5.92 -6.33 -2.54
CA THR A 13 7.24 -5.69 -2.58
C THR A 13 7.31 -4.60 -3.64
N LYS A 14 6.77 -4.87 -4.84
CA LYS A 14 6.73 -3.88 -5.93
C LYS A 14 5.88 -2.67 -5.56
N ILE A 15 4.73 -2.91 -4.93
CA ILE A 15 3.83 -1.83 -4.53
C ILE A 15 4.49 -0.94 -3.48
N ILE A 16 5.12 -1.54 -2.47
CA ILE A 16 5.82 -0.78 -1.44
C ILE A 16 6.98 0.01 -2.04
N SER A 17 7.72 -0.59 -2.98
CA SER A 17 8.79 0.10 -3.69
C SER A 17 8.27 1.32 -4.46
N ASN A 18 7.15 1.17 -5.16
CA ASN A 18 6.53 2.27 -5.89
C ASN A 18 6.06 3.38 -4.95
N LEU A 19 5.49 3.01 -3.81
CA LEU A 19 5.08 3.99 -2.81
C LEU A 19 6.28 4.76 -2.26
N ASN A 20 7.38 4.08 -1.99
CA ASN A 20 8.61 4.75 -1.55
C ASN A 20 9.15 5.72 -2.60
N SER A 21 9.06 5.36 -3.88
CA SER A 21 9.57 6.21 -4.96
C SER A 21 8.70 7.41 -5.26
N PHE A 22 7.36 7.27 -5.16
CA PHE A 22 6.43 8.29 -5.63
C PHE A 22 5.65 8.99 -4.54
N ALA A 23 5.40 8.35 -3.40
CA ALA A 23 4.66 8.96 -2.31
C ALA A 23 5.58 9.73 -1.35
N ILE A 24 6.72 9.18 -0.99
CA ILE A 24 7.61 9.79 -0.01
C ILE A 24 8.07 11.21 -0.41
N PRO A 25 8.49 11.48 -1.66
CA PRO A 25 8.86 12.85 -2.04
C PRO A 25 7.70 13.85 -1.89
N VAL A 26 6.48 13.46 -2.25
CA VAL A 26 5.30 14.32 -2.12
C VAL A 26 4.97 14.56 -0.65
N LEU A 27 5.08 13.54 0.18
CA LEU A 27 4.86 13.66 1.61
C LEU A 27 5.86 14.63 2.25
N LYS A 28 7.12 14.56 1.87
CA LYS A 28 8.15 15.47 2.38
C LYS A 28 7.86 16.92 2.01
N GLN A 29 7.32 17.17 0.81
CA GLN A 29 6.96 18.51 0.38
C GLN A 29 5.78 19.09 1.14
N ASN A 30 4.83 18.26 1.53
CA ASN A 30 3.58 18.68 2.15
C ASN A 30 3.63 18.71 3.68
N PHE A 31 4.58 18.02 4.29
CA PHE A 31 4.70 17.91 5.75
C PHE A 31 6.14 18.16 6.19
N GLU A 32 6.52 19.44 6.32
CA GLU A 32 7.89 19.81 6.67
C GLU A 32 8.30 19.39 8.08
N ASN A 33 7.32 19.26 8.99
CA ASN A 33 7.59 18.93 10.39
C ASN A 33 7.55 17.42 10.69
N MET A 34 7.30 16.60 9.67
CA MET A 34 7.26 15.16 9.83
C MET A 34 8.46 14.51 9.14
N LYS A 35 8.93 13.41 9.72
CA LYS A 35 10.05 12.66 9.16
C LYS A 35 9.55 11.47 8.36
N PHE A 36 9.71 11.54 7.05
CA PHE A 36 9.40 10.44 6.15
C PHE A 36 10.71 9.84 5.64
N GLN A 37 10.92 8.56 5.91
CA GLN A 37 12.14 7.86 5.51
C GLN A 37 11.81 6.74 4.54
N LYS A 38 12.50 6.69 3.39
CA LYS A 38 12.36 5.58 2.45
C LYS A 38 12.74 4.27 3.14
N GLY A 39 11.91 3.26 2.93
CA GLY A 39 12.15 1.93 3.48
C GLY A 39 11.78 1.75 4.94
N THR A 40 11.37 2.80 5.64
CA THR A 40 11.03 2.74 7.06
C THR A 40 9.60 3.21 7.34
N THR A 41 9.23 4.37 6.84
CA THR A 41 7.89 4.95 7.09
C THR A 41 6.79 4.08 6.47
N ILE A 42 6.99 3.67 5.23
CA ILE A 42 6.08 2.74 4.55
C ILE A 42 6.58 1.33 4.82
N THR A 43 5.76 0.52 5.48
CA THR A 43 6.17 -0.78 5.97
C THR A 43 5.05 -1.81 5.87
N ASN A 44 5.40 -3.08 5.77
CA ASN A 44 4.47 -4.20 5.90
C ASN A 44 4.63 -4.93 7.24
N LEU A 45 5.40 -4.35 8.16
CA LEU A 45 5.62 -4.95 9.47
C LEU A 45 4.50 -4.56 10.43
N LYS A 46 3.66 -5.51 10.79
CA LYS A 46 2.53 -5.30 11.68
C LYS A 46 2.95 -4.74 13.04
N SER A 47 4.13 -5.07 13.52
CA SER A 47 4.66 -4.58 14.79
C SER A 47 4.77 -3.04 14.84
N ARG A 48 4.87 -2.39 13.69
CA ARG A 48 4.93 -0.92 13.61
C ARG A 48 3.59 -0.26 13.93
N LEU A 49 2.48 -1.00 13.88
CA LEU A 49 1.15 -0.47 14.22
C LEU A 49 0.96 -0.21 15.71
N THR A 50 1.74 -0.82 16.56
CA THR A 50 1.65 -0.65 18.02
C THR A 50 2.34 0.63 18.52
N GLY A 51 2.83 1.40 17.64
CA GLY A 51 3.05 2.77 17.57
C GLY A 51 3.88 3.52 18.58
N THR A 52 5.19 3.45 18.43
CA THR A 52 6.09 4.43 19.01
C THR A 52 6.76 5.29 17.93
N ILE A 53 6.54 4.95 16.66
CA ILE A 53 7.15 5.66 15.52
C ILE A 53 6.03 6.32 14.72
N PHE A 54 6.13 7.63 14.51
CA PHE A 54 5.15 8.39 13.74
C PHE A 54 5.89 9.31 12.75
N PRO A 55 5.34 9.49 11.54
CA PRO A 55 4.20 8.78 10.98
C PRO A 55 4.56 7.36 10.57
N THR A 56 3.58 6.47 10.54
CA THR A 56 3.72 5.12 10.03
C THR A 56 2.65 4.85 8.99
N ILE A 57 3.05 4.31 7.86
CA ILE A 57 2.15 3.92 6.78
C ILE A 57 2.30 2.40 6.62
N TYR A 58 1.32 1.68 7.12
CA TYR A 58 1.31 0.21 7.09
C TYR A 58 0.54 -0.24 5.85
N VAL A 59 1.24 -0.95 4.96
CA VAL A 59 0.67 -1.49 3.72
C VAL A 59 0.76 -3.00 3.78
N HIS A 60 -0.37 -3.67 3.67
CA HIS A 60 -0.34 -5.13 3.67
C HIS A 60 -1.35 -5.71 2.69
N GLU A 61 -0.96 -6.83 2.10
CA GLU A 61 -1.85 -7.61 1.24
C GLU A 61 -2.87 -8.33 2.10
N MET A 62 -4.14 -8.10 1.82
CA MET A 62 -5.23 -8.74 2.54
C MET A 62 -5.67 -10.01 1.87
N ARG A 63 -5.76 -9.98 0.54
CA ARG A 63 -6.31 -11.08 -0.23
C ARG A 63 -5.72 -11.06 -1.63
N CYS A 64 -5.30 -12.24 -2.08
CA CYS A 64 -4.81 -12.45 -3.43
C CYS A 64 -5.44 -13.73 -3.94
N THR A 65 -6.27 -13.62 -4.97
CA THR A 65 -7.04 -14.76 -5.49
C THR A 65 -6.75 -14.94 -6.98
N GLU A 66 -6.41 -16.15 -7.37
CA GLU A 66 -6.20 -16.46 -8.78
C GLU A 66 -7.48 -16.24 -9.58
N LYS A 67 -7.34 -15.61 -10.74
CA LYS A 67 -8.43 -15.36 -11.68
C LYS A 67 -8.09 -15.96 -13.04
N GLY A 68 -9.10 -16.57 -13.66
CA GLY A 68 -8.92 -17.26 -14.93
C GLY A 68 -8.34 -18.66 -14.74
N LYS A 69 -8.73 -19.56 -15.61
CA LYS A 69 -8.21 -20.94 -15.60
C LYS A 69 -7.13 -21.06 -16.65
N THR A 70 -6.06 -21.78 -16.31
CA THR A 70 -5.01 -22.11 -17.25
C THR A 70 -5.20 -23.55 -17.75
N ILE A 71 -4.73 -23.82 -18.97
CA ILE A 71 -4.83 -25.13 -19.57
C ILE A 71 -3.93 -26.13 -18.83
N ASP A 72 -2.75 -25.68 -18.41
CA ASP A 72 -1.76 -26.54 -17.77
C ASP A 72 -2.02 -26.77 -16.28
N GLY A 73 -2.89 -25.98 -15.66
CA GLY A 73 -3.18 -26.09 -14.24
C GLY A 73 -2.03 -25.64 -13.33
N GLN A 74 -0.96 -25.06 -13.87
CA GLN A 74 0.23 -24.66 -13.12
C GLN A 74 0.53 -23.17 -13.21
N THR A 75 0.25 -22.56 -14.35
CA THR A 75 0.55 -21.15 -14.60
C THR A 75 -0.56 -20.26 -14.09
N ILE A 76 -0.21 -19.25 -13.32
CA ILE A 76 -1.16 -18.22 -12.88
C ILE A 76 -1.11 -17.08 -13.89
N ASN A 77 -2.26 -16.79 -14.53
CA ASN A 77 -2.34 -15.70 -15.53
C ASN A 77 -2.63 -14.36 -14.91
N ALA A 78 -3.48 -14.31 -13.89
CA ALA A 78 -3.85 -13.07 -13.23
C ALA A 78 -4.32 -13.34 -11.81
N VAL A 79 -4.23 -12.33 -10.95
CA VAL A 79 -4.73 -12.38 -9.59
C VAL A 79 -5.55 -11.13 -9.29
N ALA A 80 -6.59 -11.30 -8.48
CA ALA A 80 -7.29 -10.17 -7.87
C ALA A 80 -6.61 -9.90 -6.53
N ASP A 81 -5.97 -8.75 -6.40
CA ASP A 81 -5.11 -8.42 -5.28
C ASP A 81 -5.69 -7.24 -4.51
N THR A 82 -5.81 -7.37 -3.19
CA THR A 82 -6.39 -6.36 -2.32
C THR A 82 -5.39 -5.99 -1.24
N TYR A 83 -5.19 -4.69 -1.06
CA TYR A 83 -4.28 -4.12 -0.06
C TYR A 83 -5.05 -3.23 0.89
N GLN A 84 -4.65 -3.25 2.14
CA GLN A 84 -5.11 -2.28 3.12
C GLN A 84 -3.95 -1.38 3.51
N VAL A 85 -4.24 -0.09 3.61
CA VAL A 85 -3.28 0.91 4.05
C VAL A 85 -3.81 1.55 5.32
N ASP A 86 -3.00 1.52 6.38
CA ASP A 86 -3.27 2.20 7.64
C ASP A 86 -2.22 3.29 7.82
N VAL A 87 -2.67 4.52 7.93
CA VAL A 87 -1.81 5.67 8.25
C VAL A 87 -2.02 6.05 9.71
N ILE A 88 -0.93 6.10 10.46
CA ILE A 88 -0.97 6.41 11.88
C ILE A 88 -0.08 7.63 12.15
N VAL A 89 -0.67 8.65 12.78
CA VAL A 89 0.04 9.87 13.18
C VAL A 89 -0.31 10.22 14.61
N ASN A 90 0.52 11.06 15.23
CA ASN A 90 0.29 11.57 16.59
C ASN A 90 0.03 13.07 16.63
N THR A 91 -0.23 13.69 15.50
CA THR A 91 -0.44 15.14 15.39
C THR A 91 -1.92 15.50 15.35
N GLN A 92 -2.63 15.15 14.26
CA GLN A 92 -4.05 15.43 14.13
C GLN A 92 -4.67 14.55 13.04
N GLN A 93 -5.99 14.38 13.10
CA GLN A 93 -6.72 13.51 12.17
C GLN A 93 -6.59 14.00 10.73
N SER A 94 -6.57 15.31 10.51
CA SER A 94 -6.44 15.86 9.16
C SER A 94 -5.11 15.49 8.50
N ASP A 95 -4.05 15.33 9.27
CA ASP A 95 -2.76 14.89 8.75
C ASP A 95 -2.82 13.45 8.28
N ALA A 96 -3.45 12.57 9.05
CA ALA A 96 -3.64 11.16 8.66
C ALA A 96 -4.43 11.08 7.35
N LYS A 97 -5.49 11.87 7.22
CA LYS A 97 -6.30 11.90 5.99
C LYS A 97 -5.50 12.36 4.78
N LYS A 98 -4.71 13.42 4.93
CA LYS A 98 -3.91 13.96 3.83
C LYS A 98 -2.82 12.99 3.40
N ILE A 99 -2.17 12.33 4.35
CA ILE A 99 -1.16 11.31 4.05
C ILE A 99 -1.81 10.16 3.28
N LEU A 100 -2.96 9.70 3.74
CA LEU A 100 -3.68 8.62 3.05
C LEU A 100 -4.10 9.03 1.65
N ALA A 101 -4.54 10.30 1.46
CA ALA A 101 -4.90 10.80 0.14
C ALA A 101 -3.71 10.77 -0.83
N ILE A 102 -2.52 11.11 -0.36
CA ILE A 102 -1.30 11.07 -1.18
C ILE A 102 -0.96 9.62 -1.55
N VAL A 103 -1.03 8.71 -0.58
CA VAL A 103 -0.80 7.28 -0.84
C VAL A 103 -1.85 6.74 -1.82
N ALA A 104 -3.11 7.12 -1.63
CA ALA A 104 -4.19 6.70 -2.52
C ALA A 104 -3.96 7.17 -3.96
N SER A 105 -3.40 8.36 -4.15
CA SER A 105 -3.12 8.86 -5.50
C SER A 105 -2.08 8.01 -6.21
N VAL A 106 -1.11 7.45 -5.50
CA VAL A 106 -0.14 6.52 -6.09
C VAL A 106 -0.81 5.20 -6.45
N PHE A 107 -1.69 4.68 -5.58
CA PHE A 107 -2.48 3.49 -5.91
C PHE A 107 -3.34 3.72 -7.14
N LYS A 108 -3.95 4.90 -7.29
CA LYS A 108 -4.74 5.23 -8.48
C LYS A 108 -3.87 5.27 -9.74
N ARG A 109 -2.64 5.77 -9.64
CA ARG A 109 -1.69 5.72 -10.77
C ARG A 109 -1.33 4.28 -11.13
N MET A 110 -1.32 3.37 -10.16
CA MET A 110 -1.15 1.94 -10.42
C MET A 110 -2.46 1.26 -10.85
N ARG A 111 -3.52 2.05 -11.10
CA ARG A 111 -4.82 1.59 -11.59
C ARG A 111 -5.60 0.73 -10.59
N PHE A 112 -5.36 0.91 -9.31
CA PHE A 112 -6.17 0.28 -8.27
C PHE A 112 -7.50 1.02 -8.11
N GLU A 113 -8.53 0.27 -7.72
CA GLU A 113 -9.81 0.83 -7.30
C GLU A 113 -9.83 0.98 -5.78
N VAL A 114 -10.44 2.05 -5.30
CA VAL A 114 -10.69 2.21 -3.87
C VAL A 114 -11.96 1.43 -3.55
N ILE A 115 -11.83 0.32 -2.84
CA ILE A 115 -12.96 -0.56 -2.52
C ILE A 115 -13.55 -0.29 -1.15
N SER A 116 -12.85 0.49 -0.33
CA SER A 116 -13.35 0.95 0.95
C SER A 116 -12.88 2.39 1.12
N MET A 117 -13.83 3.30 1.29
CA MET A 117 -13.51 4.71 1.51
C MET A 117 -12.78 4.86 2.84
N PRO A 118 -11.99 5.92 3.01
CA PRO A 118 -11.21 6.08 4.23
C PRO A 118 -12.07 6.06 5.48
N GLU A 119 -11.67 5.24 6.45
CA GLU A 119 -12.24 5.20 7.77
C GLU A 119 -11.27 5.88 8.74
N PHE A 120 -11.80 6.53 9.75
CA PHE A 120 -11.01 7.32 10.68
C PHE A 120 -11.25 6.84 12.10
N ASP A 121 -10.17 6.76 12.87
CA ASP A 121 -10.23 6.37 14.25
C ASP A 121 -9.22 7.21 15.03
N SER A 122 -9.55 7.54 16.27
CA SER A 122 -8.64 8.28 17.14
C SER A 122 -8.71 7.73 18.55
N GLU A 123 -7.52 7.53 19.13
CA GLU A 123 -7.38 7.02 20.49
C GLU A 123 -6.17 7.67 21.13
N GLU A 124 -6.36 8.37 22.26
CA GLU A 124 -5.27 8.95 23.06
C GLU A 124 -4.15 9.62 22.26
N LYS A 125 -4.50 10.60 21.41
CA LYS A 125 -3.54 11.35 20.59
C LYS A 125 -2.90 10.52 19.47
N ILE A 126 -3.44 9.34 19.18
CA ILE A 126 -3.07 8.55 18.02
C ILE A 126 -4.23 8.60 17.03
N TYR A 127 -3.94 9.01 15.81
CA TYR A 127 -4.95 9.19 14.77
C TYR A 127 -4.66 8.22 13.63
N ARG A 128 -5.68 7.46 13.25
CA ARG A 128 -5.57 6.44 12.21
C ARG A 128 -6.51 6.76 11.06
N SER A 129 -6.03 6.54 9.85
CA SER A 129 -6.86 6.59 8.66
C SER A 129 -6.57 5.34 7.83
N THR A 130 -7.63 4.65 7.41
CA THR A 130 -7.52 3.35 6.73
C THR A 130 -8.28 3.36 5.42
N ALA A 131 -7.70 2.78 4.38
CA ALA A 131 -8.39 2.56 3.11
C ALA A 131 -7.96 1.23 2.51
N ARG A 132 -8.78 0.70 1.60
CA ARG A 132 -8.52 -0.54 0.90
C ARG A 132 -8.54 -0.33 -0.60
N PHE A 133 -7.63 -1.02 -1.28
CA PHE A 133 -7.43 -0.90 -2.71
C PHE A 133 -7.40 -2.28 -3.35
N SER A 134 -8.01 -2.43 -4.51
CA SER A 134 -8.05 -3.70 -5.21
C SER A 134 -7.76 -3.50 -6.69
N ARG A 135 -7.11 -4.50 -7.28
CA ARG A 135 -6.81 -4.50 -8.70
C ARG A 135 -6.60 -5.92 -9.21
N LEU A 136 -7.01 -6.16 -10.47
CA LEU A 136 -6.63 -7.36 -11.20
C LEU A 136 -5.22 -7.13 -11.75
N ILE A 137 -4.29 -8.01 -11.40
CA ILE A 137 -2.88 -7.91 -11.82
C ILE A 137 -2.55 -9.15 -12.63
N ALA A 138 -2.04 -8.96 -13.84
CA ALA A 138 -1.63 -10.05 -14.73
C ALA A 138 -0.11 -10.25 -14.63
N ALA A 139 0.34 -11.42 -15.10
CA ALA A 139 1.77 -11.67 -15.28
C ALA A 139 2.35 -10.60 -16.21
N ASN A 140 3.56 -10.12 -15.93
CA ASN A 140 4.24 -9.06 -16.68
C ASN A 140 3.62 -7.67 -16.54
N ASP A 141 2.69 -7.48 -15.63
CA ASP A 141 2.12 -6.16 -15.34
C ASP A 141 3.16 -5.32 -14.60
N ARG A 142 3.39 -4.11 -15.06
CA ARG A 142 4.38 -3.21 -14.44
C ARG A 142 3.80 -2.35 -13.34
N LEU A 143 2.48 -2.40 -13.12
CA LEU A 143 1.74 -1.59 -12.17
C LEU A 143 1.75 -0.10 -12.52
N LEU A 144 2.92 0.48 -12.74
CA LEU A 144 3.08 1.85 -13.20
C LEU A 144 3.60 1.86 -14.62
N ASP A 145 2.94 2.63 -15.48
CA ASP A 145 3.44 2.95 -16.81
C ASP A 145 4.54 3.99 -16.66
N GLN A 146 5.73 3.60 -17.08
CA GLN A 146 6.89 4.51 -17.10
C GLN A 146 7.09 5.09 -18.47
#